data_f87b45aa7eae1960810dc1436bb28b73
#
_entry.id   f87b45aa7eae1960810dc1436bb28b73
#
_cell.length_a   1.000
_cell.length_b   1.000
_cell.length_c   1.000
_cell.angle_alpha   90.00
_cell.angle_beta   90.00
_cell.angle_gamma   90.00
#
_symmetry.space_group_name_H-M   'P 1'
#
loop_
_entity.id
_entity.type
_entity.pdbx_description
1 polymer ?
#
loop_
_entity_poly.entity_id
_entity_poly.type
_entity_poly.pdbx_seq_one_letter_code
_entity_poly.pdbx_strand_id
1 'polypeptide(L)'
;LSGMSHLLQANITDYYKTLHLYFISKEKGAEFQSLEQVVAQHKETKYGITKFFYFLYRWYTLIQVKATPVLQQMLRNLHQKYGDDFPESVRVDFRKQSKQLMKGIDLMTFNGRTLVMFAIVLTGHVWMYYLYEIIVLNTVLFICMRRHESICKSFLNR
;
A
#
# COMPACT_ATOMS: atom_id res chain seq x y z
N LEU A 1 -2.13 17.00 12.60
CA LEU A 1 -1.64 16.84 11.21
C LEU A 1 -0.74 15.63 11.09
N SER A 2 0.31 15.46 11.92
CA SER A 2 1.24 14.32 11.87
C SER A 2 0.52 12.97 11.94
N GLY A 3 -0.38 12.75 12.90
CA GLY A 3 -1.14 11.50 13.03
C GLY A 3 -1.96 11.14 11.77
N MET A 4 -2.56 12.12 11.09
CA MET A 4 -3.28 11.88 9.84
C MET A 4 -2.32 11.52 8.70
N SER A 5 -1.18 12.20 8.61
CA SER A 5 -0.12 11.85 7.65
C SER A 5 0.38 10.42 7.90
N HIS A 6 0.62 10.08 9.17
CA HIS A 6 1.04 8.73 9.57
C HIS A 6 0.06 7.66 9.11
N LEU A 7 -1.23 7.83 9.39
CA LEU A 7 -2.27 6.88 8.98
C LEU A 7 -2.33 6.69 7.47
N LEU A 8 -2.24 7.77 6.70
CA LEU A 8 -2.25 7.71 5.24
C LEU A 8 -0.99 7.00 4.70
N GLN A 9 0.18 7.36 5.23
CA GLN A 9 1.46 6.76 4.85
C GLN A 9 1.48 5.26 5.18
N ALA A 10 1.03 4.87 6.37
CA ALA A 10 0.94 3.47 6.79
C ALA A 10 -0.01 2.68 5.86
N ASN A 11 -1.20 3.24 5.59
CA ASN A 11 -2.21 2.63 4.73
C ASN A 11 -1.67 2.33 3.31
N ILE A 12 -1.08 3.33 2.65
CA ILE A 12 -0.56 3.15 1.28
C ILE A 12 0.69 2.27 1.25
N THR A 13 1.55 2.39 2.25
CA THR A 13 2.75 1.56 2.40
C THR A 13 2.39 0.07 2.52
N ASP A 14 1.44 -0.24 3.39
CA ASP A 14 0.93 -1.58 3.61
C ASP A 14 0.32 -2.16 2.33
N TYR A 15 -0.51 -1.37 1.65
CA TYR A 15 -1.12 -1.77 0.39
C TYR A 15 -0.09 -2.14 -0.68
N TYR A 16 0.95 -1.33 -0.87
CA TYR A 16 2.00 -1.62 -1.85
C TYR A 16 2.85 -2.82 -1.46
N LYS A 17 3.12 -3.04 -0.18
CA LYS A 17 3.80 -4.25 0.30
C LYS A 17 2.99 -5.50 0.04
N THR A 18 1.73 -5.50 0.44
CA THR A 18 0.82 -6.63 0.24
C THR A 18 0.65 -6.96 -1.24
N LEU A 19 0.52 -5.93 -2.09
CA LEU A 19 0.47 -6.10 -3.53
C LEU A 19 1.78 -6.69 -4.08
N HIS A 20 2.94 -6.19 -3.66
CA HIS A 20 4.23 -6.74 -4.08
C HIS A 20 4.36 -8.22 -3.69
N LEU A 21 3.93 -8.60 -2.49
CA LEU A 21 3.89 -9.98 -2.03
C LEU A 21 2.92 -10.83 -2.86
N TYR A 22 1.77 -10.31 -3.24
CA TYR A 22 0.80 -10.98 -4.11
C TYR A 22 1.41 -11.36 -5.47
N PHE A 23 2.26 -10.49 -6.04
CA PHE A 23 3.02 -10.80 -7.26
C PHE A 23 4.22 -11.73 -7.01
N ILE A 24 4.63 -11.98 -5.77
CA ILE A 24 5.64 -13.00 -5.46
C ILE A 24 5.00 -14.38 -5.41
N SER A 25 3.93 -14.56 -4.65
CA SER A 25 3.14 -15.79 -4.62
C SER A 25 1.74 -15.51 -4.04
N LYS A 26 0.74 -16.30 -4.46
CA LYS A 26 -0.62 -16.21 -3.89
C LYS A 26 -0.64 -16.41 -2.38
N GLU A 27 0.17 -17.34 -1.86
CA GLU A 27 0.27 -17.61 -0.42
C GLU A 27 0.79 -16.40 0.35
N LYS A 28 1.85 -15.74 -0.14
CA LYS A 28 2.43 -14.54 0.49
C LYS A 28 1.54 -13.31 0.36
N GLY A 29 0.67 -13.28 -0.63
CA GLY A 29 -0.30 -12.20 -0.87
C GLY A 29 -1.72 -12.56 -0.45
N ALA A 30 -1.92 -13.58 0.38
CA ALA A 30 -3.26 -14.02 0.82
C ALA A 30 -4.07 -12.92 1.53
N GLU A 31 -3.39 -11.92 2.10
CA GLU A 31 -4.03 -10.76 2.73
C GLU A 31 -4.55 -9.72 1.71
N PHE A 32 -4.18 -9.87 0.42
CA PHE A 32 -4.65 -8.95 -0.61
C PHE A 32 -6.13 -9.21 -0.92
N GLN A 33 -6.99 -8.33 -0.45
CA GLN A 33 -8.43 -8.39 -0.68
C GLN A 33 -8.90 -7.24 -1.57
N SER A 34 -9.78 -7.55 -2.51
CA SER A 34 -10.44 -6.51 -3.30
C SER A 34 -11.48 -5.76 -2.46
N LEU A 35 -11.78 -4.51 -2.85
CA LEU A 35 -12.84 -3.74 -2.18
C LEU A 35 -14.19 -4.47 -2.20
N GLU A 36 -14.48 -5.21 -3.29
CA GLU A 36 -15.72 -5.97 -3.45
C GLU A 36 -15.84 -7.10 -2.41
N GLN A 37 -14.74 -7.83 -2.18
CA GLN A 37 -14.66 -8.86 -1.15
C GLN A 37 -14.87 -8.29 0.25
N VAL A 38 -14.23 -7.17 0.57
CA VAL A 38 -14.38 -6.50 1.87
C VAL A 38 -15.81 -6.00 2.09
N VAL A 39 -16.44 -5.45 1.05
CA VAL A 39 -17.84 -4.97 1.12
C VAL A 39 -18.79 -6.14 1.29
N ALA A 40 -18.57 -7.27 0.63
CA ALA A 40 -19.37 -8.48 0.78
C ALA A 40 -19.29 -9.01 2.22
N GLN A 41 -18.08 -9.18 2.77
CA GLN A 41 -17.87 -9.61 4.15
C GLN A 41 -18.51 -8.67 5.18
N HIS A 42 -18.45 -7.35 4.96
CA HIS A 42 -19.13 -6.38 5.83
C HIS A 42 -20.65 -6.55 5.80
N LYS A 43 -21.26 -6.88 4.65
CA LYS A 43 -22.70 -7.09 4.53
C LYS A 43 -23.15 -8.39 5.20
N GLU A 44 -22.37 -9.45 5.09
CA GLU A 44 -22.69 -10.78 5.64
C GLU A 44 -22.49 -10.84 7.16
N THR A 45 -21.65 -9.96 7.72
CA THR A 45 -21.32 -9.96 9.15
C THR A 45 -22.51 -9.45 9.98
N LYS A 46 -22.92 -10.24 10.97
CA LYS A 46 -23.96 -9.85 11.95
C LYS A 46 -23.51 -8.70 12.82
N TYR A 47 -24.46 -8.02 13.47
CA TYR A 47 -24.17 -6.92 14.40
C TYR A 47 -23.20 -7.33 15.50
N GLY A 48 -22.29 -6.41 15.89
CA GLY A 48 -21.31 -6.64 16.92
C GLY A 48 -19.97 -5.93 16.66
N ILE A 49 -19.00 -6.17 17.52
CA ILE A 49 -17.67 -5.57 17.44
C ILE A 49 -16.97 -5.92 16.12
N THR A 50 -17.20 -7.12 15.59
CA THR A 50 -16.67 -7.59 14.30
C THR A 50 -17.15 -6.71 13.14
N LYS A 51 -18.43 -6.31 13.15
CA LYS A 51 -18.98 -5.41 12.11
C LYS A 51 -18.34 -4.03 12.15
N PHE A 52 -18.03 -3.54 13.34
CA PHE A 52 -17.30 -2.27 13.51
C PHE A 52 -15.88 -2.36 12.88
N PHE A 53 -15.14 -3.46 13.10
CA PHE A 53 -13.84 -3.66 12.47
C PHE A 53 -13.93 -3.77 10.95
N TYR A 54 -14.93 -4.46 10.40
CA TYR A 54 -15.16 -4.50 8.95
C TYR A 54 -15.53 -3.12 8.38
N PHE A 55 -16.25 -2.30 9.13
CA PHE A 55 -16.52 -0.91 8.73
C PHE A 55 -15.22 -0.10 8.63
N LEU A 56 -14.33 -0.17 9.64
CA LEU A 56 -13.03 0.49 9.61
C LEU A 56 -12.16 -0.05 8.46
N TYR A 57 -12.14 -1.36 8.27
CA TYR A 57 -11.37 -1.99 7.21
C TYR A 57 -11.87 -1.60 5.81
N ARG A 58 -13.18 -1.46 5.63
CA ARG A 58 -13.77 -0.93 4.40
C ARG A 58 -13.31 0.50 4.12
N TRP A 59 -13.28 1.39 5.12
CA TRP A 59 -12.74 2.74 4.96
C TRP A 59 -11.26 2.73 4.59
N TYR A 60 -10.50 1.89 5.26
CA TYR A 60 -9.08 1.68 5.00
C TYR A 60 -8.85 1.26 3.53
N THR A 61 -9.56 0.25 3.04
CA THR A 61 -9.48 -0.24 1.66
C THR A 61 -9.99 0.80 0.64
N LEU A 62 -11.03 1.56 0.97
CA LEU A 62 -11.53 2.66 0.12
C LEU A 62 -10.47 3.72 -0.16
N ILE A 63 -9.68 4.10 0.85
CA ILE A 63 -8.57 5.05 0.69
C ILE A 63 -7.53 4.48 -0.27
N GLN A 64 -7.16 3.21 -0.12
CA GLN A 64 -6.20 2.52 -0.99
C GLN A 64 -6.66 2.53 -2.45
N VAL A 65 -7.89 2.12 -2.71
CA VAL A 65 -8.47 2.05 -4.05
C VAL A 65 -8.56 3.45 -4.70
N LYS A 66 -9.02 4.47 -3.97
CA LYS A 66 -9.10 5.84 -4.47
C LYS A 66 -7.73 6.46 -4.74
N ALA A 67 -6.73 6.11 -3.93
CA ALA A 67 -5.37 6.61 -4.09
C ALA A 67 -4.60 5.95 -5.25
N THR A 68 -5.09 4.81 -5.78
CA THR A 68 -4.37 4.00 -6.77
C THR A 68 -5.24 3.62 -7.99
N PRO A 69 -5.81 4.60 -8.71
CA PRO A 69 -6.79 4.31 -9.79
C PRO A 69 -6.17 3.52 -10.95
N VAL A 70 -4.94 3.82 -11.34
CA VAL A 70 -4.24 3.12 -12.44
C VAL A 70 -3.93 1.68 -12.07
N LEU A 71 -3.54 1.44 -10.82
CA LEU A 71 -3.36 0.08 -10.31
C LEU A 71 -4.66 -0.74 -10.39
N GLN A 72 -5.78 -0.14 -9.96
CA GLN A 72 -7.08 -0.83 -10.02
C GLN A 72 -7.45 -1.21 -11.46
N GLN A 73 -7.17 -0.33 -12.41
CA GLN A 73 -7.40 -0.61 -13.83
C GLN A 73 -6.48 -1.74 -14.33
N MET A 74 -5.19 -1.70 -13.98
CA MET A 74 -4.24 -2.77 -14.32
C MET A 74 -4.68 -4.12 -13.76
N LEU A 75 -5.06 -4.19 -12.49
CA LEU A 75 -5.52 -5.42 -11.86
C LEU A 75 -6.78 -5.98 -12.54
N ARG A 76 -7.77 -5.13 -12.85
CA ARG A 76 -8.97 -5.56 -13.59
C ARG A 76 -8.61 -6.15 -14.95
N ASN A 77 -7.74 -5.49 -15.72
CA ASN A 77 -7.31 -5.99 -17.02
C ASN A 77 -6.56 -7.33 -16.91
N LEU A 78 -5.68 -7.46 -15.92
CA LEU A 78 -4.97 -8.72 -15.69
C LEU A 78 -5.92 -9.85 -15.29
N HIS A 79 -6.90 -9.59 -14.40
CA HIS A 79 -7.91 -10.59 -14.04
C HIS A 79 -8.82 -10.97 -15.21
N GLN A 80 -9.20 -10.01 -16.06
CA GLN A 80 -9.99 -10.31 -17.27
C GLN A 80 -9.21 -11.16 -18.28
N LYS A 81 -7.89 -10.93 -18.40
CA LYS A 81 -7.04 -11.62 -19.38
C LYS A 81 -6.57 -13.00 -18.92
N TYR A 82 -6.26 -13.15 -17.63
CA TYR A 82 -5.59 -14.32 -17.09
C TYR A 82 -6.35 -15.01 -15.93
N GLY A 83 -7.48 -14.46 -15.50
CA GLY A 83 -8.16 -14.93 -14.29
C GLY A 83 -7.34 -14.65 -13.03
N ASP A 84 -7.41 -15.56 -12.07
CA ASP A 84 -6.69 -15.42 -10.79
C ASP A 84 -5.25 -15.92 -10.82
N ASP A 85 -4.80 -16.47 -11.96
CA ASP A 85 -3.45 -17.03 -12.07
C ASP A 85 -2.63 -16.32 -13.14
N PHE A 86 -1.92 -15.27 -12.70
CA PHE A 86 -1.10 -14.47 -13.59
C PHE A 86 0.13 -15.26 -14.06
N PRO A 87 0.49 -15.18 -15.37
CA PRO A 87 1.70 -15.78 -15.90
C PRO A 87 2.95 -15.34 -15.12
N GLU A 88 3.90 -16.27 -14.97
CA GLU A 88 5.15 -15.99 -14.23
C GLU A 88 5.94 -14.82 -14.86
N SER A 89 5.88 -14.64 -16.18
CA SER A 89 6.48 -13.50 -16.85
C SER A 89 5.96 -12.16 -16.35
N VAL A 90 4.64 -12.03 -16.17
CA VAL A 90 4.00 -10.83 -15.62
C VAL A 90 4.42 -10.60 -14.18
N ARG A 91 4.48 -11.67 -13.38
CA ARG A 91 4.90 -11.62 -11.97
C ARG A 91 6.35 -11.17 -11.84
N VAL A 92 7.26 -11.76 -12.63
CA VAL A 92 8.69 -11.40 -12.62
C VAL A 92 8.89 -9.96 -13.06
N ASP A 93 8.24 -9.53 -14.13
CA ASP A 93 8.35 -8.16 -14.64
C ASP A 93 7.87 -7.13 -13.62
N PHE A 94 6.71 -7.37 -12.98
CA PHE A 94 6.21 -6.49 -11.94
C PHE A 94 7.14 -6.42 -10.73
N ARG A 95 7.62 -7.57 -10.25
CA ARG A 95 8.58 -7.63 -9.13
C ARG A 95 9.86 -6.87 -9.43
N LYS A 96 10.41 -7.03 -10.63
CA LYS A 96 11.64 -6.33 -11.05
C LYS A 96 11.48 -4.81 -11.01
N GLN A 97 10.36 -4.32 -11.55
CA GLN A 97 10.08 -2.88 -11.61
C GLN A 97 9.73 -2.30 -10.24
N SER A 98 8.95 -3.02 -9.43
CA SER A 98 8.52 -2.56 -8.10
C SER A 98 9.61 -2.70 -7.02
N LYS A 99 10.66 -3.50 -7.23
CA LYS A 99 11.73 -3.74 -6.24
C LYS A 99 12.42 -2.46 -5.76
N GLN A 100 12.69 -1.53 -6.67
CA GLN A 100 13.32 -0.24 -6.28
C GLN A 100 12.39 0.63 -5.44
N LEU A 101 11.08 0.52 -5.68
CA LEU A 101 10.06 1.22 -4.93
C LEU A 101 10.01 0.76 -3.46
N MET A 102 10.25 -0.54 -3.23
CA MET A 102 10.22 -1.12 -1.87
C MET A 102 11.22 -0.45 -0.93
N LYS A 103 12.36 0.04 -1.41
CA LYS A 103 13.33 0.77 -0.58
C LYS A 103 12.75 2.09 -0.01
N GLY A 104 12.00 2.84 -0.82
CA GLY A 104 11.30 4.05 -0.36
C GLY A 104 10.15 3.73 0.60
N ILE A 105 9.44 2.63 0.32
CA ILE A 105 8.37 2.12 1.17
C ILE A 105 8.92 1.68 2.53
N ASP A 106 10.07 1.00 2.58
CA ASP A 106 10.71 0.55 3.81
C ASP A 106 11.09 1.71 4.74
N LEU A 107 11.45 2.88 4.19
CA LEU A 107 11.70 4.08 4.98
C LEU A 107 10.44 4.55 5.73
N MET A 108 9.26 4.35 5.15
CA MET A 108 7.98 4.73 5.75
C MET A 108 7.42 3.68 6.72
N THR A 109 8.04 2.51 6.81
CA THR A 109 7.64 1.48 7.78
C THR A 109 8.12 1.78 9.18
N PHE A 110 7.64 0.99 10.13
CA PHE A 110 8.03 1.08 11.54
C PHE A 110 9.55 1.14 11.72
N ASN A 111 10.30 0.24 11.09
CA ASN A 111 11.75 0.17 11.24
C ASN A 111 12.47 1.44 10.76
N GLY A 112 12.13 1.93 9.56
CA GLY A 112 12.72 3.16 9.02
C GLY A 112 12.40 4.37 9.88
N ARG A 113 11.15 4.52 10.34
CA ARG A 113 10.72 5.60 11.23
C ARG A 113 11.43 5.55 12.57
N THR A 114 11.55 4.36 13.17
CA THR A 114 12.17 4.15 14.48
C THR A 114 13.64 4.57 14.45
N LEU A 115 14.38 4.20 13.42
CA LEU A 115 15.78 4.61 13.27
C LEU A 115 15.95 6.13 13.24
N VAL A 116 15.12 6.83 12.45
CA VAL A 116 15.16 8.29 12.38
C VAL A 116 14.70 8.92 13.69
N MET A 117 13.68 8.36 14.34
CA MET A 117 13.23 8.82 15.65
C MET A 117 14.36 8.74 16.69
N PHE A 118 15.08 7.62 16.76
CA PHE A 118 16.24 7.48 17.65
C PHE A 118 17.31 8.54 17.38
N ALA A 119 17.67 8.74 16.11
CA ALA A 119 18.65 9.77 15.73
C ALA A 119 18.20 11.17 16.17
N ILE A 120 16.93 11.52 15.99
CA ILE A 120 16.38 12.81 16.38
C ILE A 120 16.34 12.98 17.91
N VAL A 121 15.94 11.93 18.65
CA VAL A 121 15.93 11.96 20.13
C VAL A 121 17.32 12.25 20.70
N LEU A 122 18.38 11.71 20.11
CA LEU A 122 19.77 11.99 20.51
C LEU A 122 20.17 13.45 20.33
N THR A 123 19.50 14.21 19.47
CA THR A 123 19.74 15.66 19.30
C THR A 123 19.03 16.52 20.36
N GLY A 124 18.14 15.94 21.16
CA GLY A 124 17.29 16.67 22.13
C GLY A 124 16.15 17.48 21.49
N HIS A 125 15.99 17.46 20.16
CA HIS A 125 15.01 18.26 19.44
C HIS A 125 13.86 17.39 18.86
N VAL A 126 13.09 16.77 19.73
CA VAL A 126 12.02 15.80 19.34
C VAL A 126 11.00 16.39 18.33
N TRP A 127 10.77 17.70 18.36
CA TRP A 127 9.88 18.38 17.40
C TRP A 127 10.32 18.21 15.94
N MET A 128 11.61 17.96 15.66
CA MET A 128 12.12 17.70 14.31
C MET A 128 11.52 16.43 13.71
N TYR A 129 11.08 15.47 14.56
CA TYR A 129 10.42 14.28 14.08
C TYR A 129 9.08 14.58 13.40
N TYR A 130 8.32 15.53 13.90
CA TYR A 130 7.07 15.97 13.26
C TYR A 130 7.30 16.61 11.89
N LEU A 131 8.37 17.39 11.74
CA LEU A 131 8.76 17.94 10.43
C LEU A 131 9.19 16.83 9.47
N TYR A 132 10.02 15.91 9.94
CA TYR A 132 10.40 14.73 9.16
C TYR A 132 9.16 13.95 8.68
N GLU A 133 8.22 13.69 9.55
CA GLU A 133 7.01 12.94 9.22
C GLU A 133 6.11 13.69 8.22
N ILE A 134 5.90 15.00 8.42
CA ILE A 134 5.01 15.78 7.57
C ILE A 134 5.65 16.12 6.23
N ILE A 135 6.93 16.48 6.20
CA ILE A 135 7.58 16.94 4.98
C ILE A 135 8.26 15.78 4.25
N VAL A 136 9.21 15.11 4.92
CA VAL A 136 10.05 14.11 4.24
C VAL A 136 9.25 12.88 3.86
N LEU A 137 8.52 12.29 4.81
CA LEU A 137 7.77 11.06 4.53
C LEU A 137 6.59 11.28 3.58
N ASN A 138 5.90 12.41 3.60
CA ASN A 138 4.87 12.71 2.59
C ASN A 138 5.46 12.93 1.20
N THR A 139 6.64 13.54 1.11
CA THR A 139 7.36 13.67 -0.17
C THR A 139 7.75 12.29 -0.72
N VAL A 140 8.30 11.43 0.14
CA VAL A 140 8.65 10.04 -0.23
C VAL A 140 7.39 9.28 -0.67
N LEU A 141 6.29 9.40 0.08
CA LEU A 141 5.01 8.79 -0.28
C LEU A 141 4.55 9.24 -1.68
N PHE A 142 4.55 10.54 -1.94
CA PHE A 142 4.14 11.09 -3.22
C PHE A 142 5.00 10.55 -4.38
N ILE A 143 6.33 10.52 -4.20
CA ILE A 143 7.25 9.96 -5.21
C ILE A 143 6.97 8.48 -5.43
N CYS A 144 6.76 7.70 -4.36
CA CYS A 144 6.43 6.29 -4.44
C CYS A 144 5.12 6.05 -5.19
N MET A 145 4.07 6.83 -4.89
CA MET A 145 2.78 6.73 -5.59
C MET A 145 2.92 7.03 -7.09
N ARG A 146 3.61 8.11 -7.46
CA ARG A 146 3.86 8.47 -8.87
C ARG A 146 4.62 7.39 -9.63
N ARG A 147 5.68 6.86 -9.01
CA ARG A 147 6.46 5.77 -9.62
C ARG A 147 5.64 4.49 -9.75
N HIS A 148 4.87 4.14 -8.74
CA HIS A 148 4.00 2.97 -8.78
C HIS A 148 2.96 3.08 -9.89
N GLU A 149 2.30 4.23 -10.02
CA GLU A 149 1.36 4.47 -11.13
C GLU A 149 2.03 4.40 -12.50
N SER A 150 3.26 4.90 -12.63
CA SER A 150 4.03 4.78 -13.88
C SER A 150 4.32 3.31 -14.24
N ILE A 151 4.68 2.49 -13.25
CA ILE A 151 4.84 1.04 -13.43
C ILE A 151 3.53 0.42 -13.90
N CYS A 152 2.41 0.70 -13.24
CA CYS A 152 1.11 0.16 -13.61
C CYS A 152 0.68 0.56 -15.03
N LYS A 153 0.95 1.81 -15.45
CA LYS A 153 0.71 2.27 -16.82
C LYS A 153 1.49 1.47 -17.87
N SER A 154 2.72 1.07 -17.56
CA SER A 154 3.52 0.27 -18.49
C SER A 154 2.93 -1.12 -18.75
N PHE A 155 2.16 -1.65 -17.80
CA PHE A 155 1.43 -2.92 -17.96
C PHE A 155 0.09 -2.75 -18.68
N LEU A 156 -0.53 -1.57 -18.62
CA LEU A 156 -1.78 -1.29 -19.36
C LEU A 156 -1.56 -1.15 -20.87
N ASN A 157 -0.35 -0.75 -21.27
CA ASN A 157 0.00 -0.50 -22.66
C ASN A 157 0.61 -1.74 -23.37
N ARG A 158 0.63 -2.90 -22.70
CA ARG A 158 1.07 -4.21 -23.24
C ARG A 158 -0.13 -5.12 -23.55
#